data_944a89fb842c7b74e417ba662e21b6d7
#
_entry.id   944a89fb842c7b74e417ba662e21b6d7
#
_cell.length_a   1.000
_cell.length_b   1.000
_cell.length_c   1.000
_cell.angle_alpha   90.00
_cell.angle_beta   90.00
_cell.angle_gamma   90.00
#
_symmetry.space_group_name_H-M   'P 1'
#
loop_
_entity.id
_entity.type
_entity.pdbx_description
1 polymer ?
#
loop_
_entity_poly.entity_id
_entity_poly.type
_entity_poly.pdbx_seq_one_letter_code
_entity_poly.pdbx_strand_id
1 'polypeptide(L)'
;MRQVLQHVRSGALEVADVPEPSSSSGGVTVRNVASLISAGTEKVTIDFAGKSLLGKAKERPDLVRQVLDKVRKDGLMPTVQAVLSRLDQPIPLGYSCAGVVEEVGRGAEEFGPGDRVACAGMGYASHASKVFVPKNL
;
A
#
# COMPACT_ATOMS: atom_id res chain seq x y z
N MET A 1 -7.58 -6.06 11.95
CA MET A 1 -8.34 -6.21 10.67
C MET A 1 -7.61 -7.12 9.70
N ARG A 2 -8.30 -7.74 8.74
CA ARG A 2 -7.65 -8.53 7.70
C ARG A 2 -7.28 -7.66 6.50
N GLN A 3 -6.10 -7.91 5.93
CA GLN A 3 -5.59 -7.18 4.76
C GLN A 3 -4.78 -8.11 3.85
N VAL A 4 -4.90 -7.93 2.54
CA VAL A 4 -4.08 -8.64 1.56
C VAL A 4 -2.74 -7.93 1.43
N LEU A 5 -1.67 -8.65 1.74
CA LEU A 5 -0.31 -8.15 1.71
C LEU A 5 0.52 -8.92 0.68
N GLN A 6 1.47 -8.23 0.09
CA GLN A 6 2.46 -8.81 -0.81
C GLN A 6 3.87 -8.61 -0.25
N HIS A 7 4.61 -9.69 -0.16
CA HIS A 7 6.02 -9.66 0.20
C HIS A 7 6.86 -9.30 -1.03
N VAL A 8 7.47 -8.11 -1.01
CA VAL A 8 8.23 -7.59 -2.16
C VAL A 8 9.44 -8.46 -2.50
N ARG A 9 10.04 -9.14 -1.51
CA ARG A 9 11.23 -9.96 -1.68
C ARG A 9 10.92 -11.32 -2.32
N SER A 10 9.88 -11.99 -1.88
CA SER A 10 9.50 -13.33 -2.32
C SER A 10 8.42 -13.34 -3.40
N GLY A 11 7.66 -12.25 -3.53
CA GLY A 11 6.45 -12.19 -4.35
C GLY A 11 5.24 -12.88 -3.73
N ALA A 12 5.38 -13.47 -2.54
CA ALA A 12 4.30 -14.19 -1.87
C ALA A 12 3.16 -13.24 -1.49
N LEU A 13 1.93 -13.76 -1.60
CA LEU A 13 0.71 -13.09 -1.17
C LEU A 13 0.20 -13.75 0.11
N GLU A 14 -0.29 -12.97 1.04
CA GLU A 14 -0.94 -13.46 2.24
C GLU A 14 -2.12 -12.58 2.64
N VAL A 15 -3.05 -13.17 3.37
CA VAL A 15 -4.08 -12.45 4.12
C VAL A 15 -3.62 -12.39 5.56
N ALA A 16 -3.19 -11.23 6.01
CA ALA A 16 -2.66 -11.02 7.35
C ALA A 16 -3.66 -10.31 8.26
N ASP A 17 -3.57 -10.59 9.55
CA ASP A 17 -4.19 -9.78 10.58
C ASP A 17 -3.26 -8.63 10.95
N VAL A 18 -3.71 -7.40 10.71
CA VAL A 18 -2.97 -6.17 10.97
C VAL A 18 -3.76 -5.25 11.90
N PRO A 19 -3.11 -4.29 12.58
CA PRO A 19 -3.80 -3.26 13.34
C PRO A 19 -4.84 -2.53 12.49
N GLU A 20 -5.96 -2.13 13.09
CA GLU A 20 -6.93 -1.28 12.41
C GLU A 20 -6.35 0.13 12.18
N PRO A 21 -6.70 0.78 11.05
CA PRO A 21 -6.32 2.16 10.85
C PRO A 21 -7.01 3.04 11.90
N SER A 22 -6.28 3.97 12.47
CA SER A 22 -6.88 5.01 13.30
C SER A 22 -7.47 6.11 12.43
N SER A 23 -8.61 6.66 12.82
CA SER A 23 -9.14 7.86 12.16
C SER A 23 -8.17 9.02 12.36
N SER A 24 -7.85 9.69 11.26
CA SER A 24 -6.96 10.85 11.21
C SER A 24 -7.71 12.05 10.66
N SER A 25 -7.16 13.26 10.86
CA SER A 25 -7.71 14.46 10.22
C SER A 25 -7.58 14.37 8.69
N GLY A 26 -8.56 14.94 8.00
CA GLY A 26 -8.60 15.05 6.54
C GLY A 26 -9.08 13.79 5.80
N GLY A 27 -9.70 12.83 6.48
CA GLY A 27 -10.22 11.63 5.84
C GLY A 27 -11.24 10.89 6.69
N VAL A 28 -11.63 9.72 6.20
CA VAL A 28 -12.64 8.86 6.82
C VAL A 28 -12.12 7.44 6.99
N THR A 29 -12.60 6.76 8.01
CA THR A 29 -12.40 5.32 8.16
C THR A 29 -13.60 4.60 7.56
N VAL A 30 -13.34 3.70 6.64
CA VAL A 30 -14.34 3.00 5.85
C VAL A 30 -14.26 1.49 6.12
N ARG A 31 -15.38 0.90 6.49
CA ARG A 31 -15.55 -0.55 6.51
C ARG A 31 -15.85 -1.02 5.08
N ASN A 32 -14.92 -1.74 4.48
CA ASN A 32 -15.06 -2.23 3.13
C ASN A 32 -16.16 -3.28 3.00
N VAL A 33 -16.96 -3.13 1.96
CA VAL A 33 -17.95 -4.13 1.52
C VAL A 33 -17.42 -4.90 0.31
N ALA A 34 -16.71 -4.20 -0.58
CA ALA A 34 -16.10 -4.78 -1.76
C ALA A 34 -14.83 -4.01 -2.15
N SER A 35 -13.90 -4.68 -2.81
CA SER A 35 -12.76 -4.06 -3.46
C SER A 35 -12.62 -4.59 -4.88
N LEU A 36 -12.18 -3.73 -5.80
CA LEU A 36 -12.01 -4.08 -7.20
C LEU A 36 -10.59 -4.59 -7.46
N ILE A 37 -10.48 -5.79 -8.01
CA ILE A 37 -9.19 -6.35 -8.46
C ILE A 37 -8.94 -5.89 -9.89
N SER A 38 -7.80 -5.23 -10.09
CA SER A 38 -7.34 -4.85 -11.43
C SER A 38 -6.36 -5.88 -11.97
N ALA A 39 -6.84 -6.70 -12.90
CA ALA A 39 -6.03 -7.75 -13.50
C ALA A 39 -4.74 -7.22 -14.19
N GLY A 40 -4.77 -5.99 -14.72
CA GLY A 40 -3.59 -5.35 -15.32
C GLY A 40 -2.61 -4.83 -14.28
N THR A 41 -3.04 -3.89 -13.44
CA THR A 41 -2.17 -3.18 -12.50
C THR A 41 -1.61 -4.09 -11.41
N GLU A 42 -2.46 -4.93 -10.82
CA GLU A 42 -2.04 -5.83 -9.74
C GLU A 42 -1.16 -6.96 -10.27
N LYS A 43 -1.48 -7.50 -11.46
CA LYS A 43 -0.61 -8.48 -12.10
C LYS A 43 0.81 -7.95 -12.32
N VAL A 44 0.95 -6.72 -12.82
CA VAL A 44 2.27 -6.09 -13.00
C VAL A 44 3.01 -5.97 -11.66
N THR A 45 2.31 -5.58 -10.61
CA THR A 45 2.87 -5.46 -9.26
C THR A 45 3.33 -6.82 -8.72
N ILE A 46 2.50 -7.85 -8.88
CA ILE A 46 2.80 -9.22 -8.45
C ILE A 46 3.96 -9.80 -9.24
N ASP A 47 3.94 -9.67 -10.57
CA ASP A 47 5.00 -10.16 -11.44
C ASP A 47 6.34 -9.48 -11.14
N PHE A 48 6.33 -8.16 -10.88
CA PHE A 48 7.53 -7.43 -10.47
C PHE A 48 8.08 -7.91 -9.13
N ALA A 49 7.22 -8.13 -8.14
CA ALA A 49 7.64 -8.62 -6.83
C ALA A 49 8.25 -10.03 -6.90
N GLY A 50 7.77 -10.90 -7.79
CA GLY A 50 8.30 -12.25 -8.00
C GLY A 50 9.67 -12.29 -8.71
N LYS A 51 10.15 -11.18 -9.28
CA LYS A 51 11.44 -11.14 -9.97
C LYS A 51 12.62 -11.18 -9.01
N SER A 52 13.75 -11.73 -9.47
CA SER A 52 15.01 -11.65 -8.75
C SER A 52 15.48 -10.20 -8.58
N LEU A 53 16.39 -9.95 -7.64
CA LEU A 53 16.94 -8.61 -7.43
C LEU A 53 17.59 -8.02 -8.69
N LEU A 54 18.25 -8.86 -9.49
CA LEU A 54 18.82 -8.45 -10.78
C LEU A 54 17.73 -8.11 -11.81
N GLY A 55 16.63 -8.87 -11.83
CA GLY A 55 15.47 -8.59 -12.68
C GLY A 55 14.81 -7.25 -12.29
N LYS A 56 14.62 -7.01 -10.99
CA LYS A 56 14.09 -5.73 -10.48
C LYS A 56 15.00 -4.55 -10.82
N ALA A 57 16.31 -4.72 -10.68
CA ALA A 57 17.29 -3.68 -11.01
C ALA A 57 17.28 -3.33 -12.51
N LYS A 58 17.12 -4.33 -13.38
CA LYS A 58 17.06 -4.13 -14.84
C LYS A 58 15.80 -3.36 -15.26
N GLU A 59 14.66 -3.61 -14.62
CA GLU A 59 13.40 -2.91 -14.94
C GLU A 59 13.30 -1.52 -14.34
N ARG A 60 13.98 -1.28 -13.21
CA ARG A 60 13.92 -0.01 -12.50
C ARG A 60 15.32 0.59 -12.31
N PRO A 61 15.97 1.01 -13.42
CA PRO A 61 17.29 1.64 -13.37
C PRO A 61 17.28 2.96 -12.58
N ASP A 62 16.12 3.61 -12.48
CA ASP A 62 15.89 4.78 -11.64
C ASP A 62 16.15 4.48 -10.15
N LEU A 63 15.64 3.35 -9.64
CA LEU A 63 15.87 2.92 -8.26
C LEU A 63 17.35 2.54 -8.04
N VAL A 64 17.98 1.92 -9.02
CA VAL A 64 19.42 1.60 -8.94
C VAL A 64 20.25 2.88 -8.77
N ARG A 65 19.96 3.93 -9.56
CA ARG A 65 20.62 5.24 -9.41
C ARG A 65 20.43 5.83 -8.03
N GLN A 66 19.19 5.80 -7.49
CA GLN A 66 18.90 6.29 -6.14
C GLN A 66 19.71 5.52 -5.07
N VAL A 67 19.84 4.20 -5.22
CA VAL A 67 20.66 3.38 -4.31
C VAL A 67 22.13 3.77 -4.41
N LEU A 68 22.67 3.95 -5.63
CA LEU A 68 24.05 4.39 -5.83
C LEU A 68 24.32 5.79 -5.24
N ASP A 69 23.39 6.72 -5.41
CA ASP A 69 23.52 8.05 -4.82
C ASP A 69 23.44 8.00 -3.28
N LYS A 70 22.61 7.12 -2.75
CA LYS A 70 22.54 6.88 -1.31
C LYS A 70 23.82 6.24 -0.77
N VAL A 71 24.42 5.30 -1.49
CA VAL A 71 25.73 4.72 -1.13
C VAL A 71 26.81 5.79 -1.08
N ARG A 72 26.80 6.74 -2.03
CA ARG A 72 27.78 7.86 -2.02
C ARG A 72 27.61 8.79 -0.83
N LYS A 73 26.37 9.03 -0.38
CA LYS A 73 26.05 9.95 0.73
C LYS A 73 26.23 9.30 2.10
N ASP A 74 25.65 8.13 2.28
CA ASP A 74 25.46 7.50 3.59
C ASP A 74 26.42 6.32 3.81
N GLY A 75 27.13 5.89 2.76
CA GLY A 75 28.00 4.72 2.78
C GLY A 75 27.26 3.42 2.38
N LEU A 76 28.07 2.38 2.09
CA LEU A 76 27.56 1.11 1.56
C LEU A 76 26.68 0.37 2.57
N MET A 77 27.18 0.16 3.79
CA MET A 77 26.55 -0.67 4.82
C MET A 77 25.16 -0.14 5.25
N PRO A 78 25.01 1.16 5.59
CA PRO A 78 23.69 1.73 5.92
C PRO A 78 22.70 1.64 4.74
N THR A 79 23.19 1.81 3.52
CA THR A 79 22.35 1.73 2.33
C THR A 79 21.86 0.30 2.09
N VAL A 80 22.72 -0.70 2.19
CA VAL A 80 22.33 -2.11 2.06
C VAL A 80 21.29 -2.48 3.10
N GLN A 81 21.49 -2.11 4.36
CA GLN A 81 20.51 -2.36 5.42
C GLN A 81 19.17 -1.70 5.13
N ALA A 82 19.16 -0.45 4.70
CA ALA A 82 17.94 0.28 4.37
C ALA A 82 17.18 -0.36 3.19
N VAL A 83 17.89 -0.82 2.16
CA VAL A 83 17.30 -1.52 1.01
C VAL A 83 16.69 -2.86 1.44
N LEU A 84 17.42 -3.66 2.20
CA LEU A 84 16.93 -4.95 2.69
C LEU A 84 15.71 -4.77 3.58
N SER A 85 15.74 -3.86 4.55
CA SER A 85 14.59 -3.55 5.41
C SER A 85 13.36 -3.12 4.61
N ARG A 86 13.55 -2.35 3.54
CA ARG A 86 12.43 -1.95 2.67
C ARG A 86 11.86 -3.10 1.84
N LEU A 87 12.72 -4.04 1.41
CA LEU A 87 12.29 -5.24 0.68
C LEU A 87 11.60 -6.26 1.58
N ASP A 88 11.90 -6.26 2.87
CA ASP A 88 11.29 -7.15 3.86
C ASP A 88 9.93 -6.64 4.37
N GLN A 89 9.60 -5.37 4.11
CA GLN A 89 8.28 -4.83 4.45
C GLN A 89 7.23 -5.28 3.43
N PRO A 90 6.16 -5.94 3.87
CA PRO A 90 5.05 -6.27 2.99
C PRO A 90 4.29 -5.01 2.61
N ILE A 91 3.74 -4.98 1.41
CA ILE A 91 2.94 -3.87 0.90
C ILE A 91 1.47 -4.29 0.75
N PRO A 92 0.50 -3.42 1.11
CA PRO A 92 -0.90 -3.69 0.86
C PRO A 92 -1.20 -3.68 -0.64
N LEU A 93 -2.00 -4.65 -1.09
CA LEU A 93 -2.53 -4.69 -2.45
C LEU A 93 -3.88 -4.00 -2.54
N GLY A 94 -4.24 -3.61 -3.76
CA GLY A 94 -5.48 -2.91 -4.07
C GLY A 94 -5.35 -1.40 -4.04
N TYR A 95 -6.24 -0.75 -4.77
CA TYR A 95 -6.29 0.72 -4.85
C TYR A 95 -7.70 1.24 -5.11
N SER A 96 -8.71 0.38 -5.08
CA SER A 96 -10.12 0.77 -5.28
C SER A 96 -11.02 -0.12 -4.43
N CYS A 97 -11.87 0.51 -3.64
CA CYS A 97 -12.83 -0.18 -2.79
C CYS A 97 -14.12 0.62 -2.66
N ALA A 98 -15.15 -0.04 -2.16
CA ALA A 98 -16.41 0.59 -1.77
C ALA A 98 -16.83 0.06 -0.40
N GLY A 99 -17.39 0.94 0.41
CA GLY A 99 -17.75 0.59 1.77
C GLY A 99 -18.67 1.60 2.43
N VAL A 100 -18.72 1.48 3.74
CA VAL A 100 -19.53 2.35 4.61
C VAL A 100 -18.61 3.08 5.56
N VAL A 101 -18.78 4.39 5.66
CA VAL A 101 -18.05 5.25 6.60
C VAL A 101 -18.42 4.84 8.03
N GLU A 102 -17.41 4.55 8.84
CA GLU A 102 -17.56 4.28 10.26
C GLU A 102 -17.17 5.47 11.13
N GLU A 103 -16.08 6.15 10.75
CA GLU A 103 -15.55 7.29 11.50
C GLU A 103 -15.14 8.41 10.54
N VAL A 104 -15.35 9.64 10.98
CA VAL A 104 -15.01 10.86 10.23
C VAL A 104 -13.92 11.62 10.98
N GLY A 105 -12.80 11.87 10.33
CA GLY A 105 -11.73 12.69 10.87
C GLY A 105 -12.02 14.18 10.69
N ARG A 106 -11.41 15.01 11.54
CA ARG A 106 -11.52 16.47 11.43
C ARG A 106 -11.11 16.95 10.04
N GLY A 107 -11.90 17.82 9.42
CA GLY A 107 -11.67 18.33 8.07
C GLY A 107 -12.28 17.46 6.95
N ALA A 108 -13.13 16.49 7.31
CA ALA A 108 -13.91 15.66 6.39
C ALA A 108 -15.40 15.63 6.74
N GLU A 109 -15.89 16.74 7.30
CA GLU A 109 -17.26 16.89 7.83
C GLU A 109 -18.35 16.82 6.74
N GLU A 110 -17.99 16.80 5.47
CA GLU A 110 -18.88 16.54 4.34
C GLU A 110 -19.39 15.08 4.29
N PHE A 111 -18.74 14.18 5.04
CA PHE A 111 -19.15 12.78 5.19
C PHE A 111 -19.75 12.55 6.58
N GLY A 112 -20.60 11.52 6.69
CA GLY A 112 -21.18 11.07 7.93
C GLY A 112 -21.04 9.56 8.14
N PRO A 113 -21.00 9.07 9.41
CA PRO A 113 -21.09 7.65 9.67
C PRO A 113 -22.36 7.04 9.04
N GLY A 114 -22.20 5.93 8.33
CA GLY A 114 -23.27 5.29 7.57
C GLY A 114 -23.30 5.64 6.08
N ASP A 115 -22.57 6.65 5.64
CA ASP A 115 -22.48 6.99 4.23
C ASP A 115 -21.83 5.87 3.42
N ARG A 116 -22.37 5.61 2.24
CA ARG A 116 -21.78 4.68 1.27
C ARG A 116 -20.84 5.44 0.34
N VAL A 117 -19.59 5.00 0.29
CA VAL A 117 -18.54 5.66 -0.47
C VAL A 117 -17.83 4.69 -1.39
N ALA A 118 -17.37 5.22 -2.53
CA ALA A 118 -16.39 4.58 -3.39
C ALA A 118 -15.06 5.32 -3.20
N CYS A 119 -13.99 4.57 -2.97
CA CYS A 119 -12.68 5.08 -2.66
C CYS A 119 -11.66 4.61 -3.70
N ALA A 120 -10.71 5.48 -4.01
CA ALA A 120 -9.58 5.15 -4.87
C ALA A 120 -8.28 5.66 -4.25
N GLY A 121 -7.18 5.03 -4.57
CA GLY A 121 -5.84 5.47 -4.13
C GLY A 121 -4.96 4.30 -3.70
N MET A 122 -3.79 4.21 -4.33
CA MET A 122 -2.79 3.21 -3.96
C MET A 122 -2.26 3.49 -2.55
N GLY A 123 -2.24 2.46 -1.71
CA GLY A 123 -1.84 2.57 -0.30
C GLY A 123 -2.97 3.02 0.64
N TYR A 124 -4.13 3.41 0.12
CA TYR A 124 -5.32 3.82 0.88
C TYR A 124 -6.48 2.85 0.67
N ALA A 125 -7.05 2.79 -0.52
CA ALA A 125 -8.20 1.96 -0.85
C ALA A 125 -7.79 0.51 -1.17
N SER A 126 -7.11 -0.15 -0.23
CA SER A 126 -6.54 -1.49 -0.37
C SER A 126 -7.57 -2.60 -0.16
N HIS A 127 -7.18 -3.84 -0.50
CA HIS A 127 -7.94 -5.06 -0.19
C HIS A 127 -7.83 -5.37 1.30
N ALA A 128 -8.63 -4.70 2.10
CA ALA A 128 -8.66 -4.83 3.55
C ALA A 128 -10.11 -4.81 4.04
N SER A 129 -10.36 -5.32 5.24
CA SER A 129 -11.71 -5.24 5.84
C SER A 129 -12.06 -3.82 6.29
N LYS A 130 -11.06 -2.99 6.57
CA LYS A 130 -11.21 -1.58 6.94
C LYS A 130 -10.06 -0.76 6.36
N VAL A 131 -10.31 0.47 5.93
CA VAL A 131 -9.30 1.40 5.40
C VAL A 131 -9.51 2.80 5.96
N PHE A 132 -8.42 3.56 6.11
CA PHE A 132 -8.48 5.01 6.24
C PHE A 132 -8.22 5.63 4.87
N VAL A 133 -9.08 6.54 4.43
CA VAL A 133 -8.98 7.18 3.12
C VAL A 133 -9.08 8.70 3.29
N PRO A 134 -8.12 9.48 2.74
CA PRO A 134 -8.25 10.93 2.65
C PRO A 134 -9.50 11.32 1.86
N LYS A 135 -10.14 12.41 2.25
CA LYS A 135 -11.44 12.85 1.70
C LYS A 135 -11.48 13.12 0.19
N ASN A 136 -10.33 13.27 -0.43
CA ASN A 136 -10.20 13.53 -1.87
C ASN A 136 -9.85 12.29 -2.70
N LEU A 137 -9.89 11.10 -2.11
CA LEU A 137 -9.61 9.79 -2.72
C LEU A 137 -10.83 8.81 -2.58
#